data_91b69ad5971957dd7f521bada8f0124a
#
_entry.id   91b69ad5971957dd7f521bada8f0124a
#
_cell.length_a   1.000
_cell.length_b   1.000
_cell.length_c   1.000
_cell.angle_alpha   90.00
_cell.angle_beta   90.00
_cell.angle_gamma   90.00
#
_symmetry.space_group_name_H-M   'P 1'
#
loop_
_entity.id
_entity.type
_entity.pdbx_description
1 polymer ?
#
loop_
_entity_poly.entity_id
_entity_poly.type
_entity_poly.pdbx_seq_one_letter_code
_entity_poly.pdbx_strand_id
1 'polypeptide(L)'
;MRAIGIILAGGNSERLKDLCKVRAIAAMPVVSSYRAIDFSLSNMSNSGIKKVAVITQFNSRSLQDHLSSAKWWELDRKEGGLYIFTPFLSSDNNFWFRGIADSIYQNISYLKRSHEPYVVICSGEAVYKMDYSEVLQYHIDKAADLTIVYKNVSRTNKDVHDYGVMTFGENNKLETFEEKPIDAKSSNISLGIYVIKRTLLIKLLENAIPKGYYDFVKDIILRNKIDIYGYEFDGYWNTLNSVNSYMETNMDFLNKDVRKILTQEPFIASKPSDDPPAKYNPTAEVTNTLVGTGSIIDGNVKNSVLFRKVFVGEGATVENSVIMKSSYIGKGCVIKNAIIDKEVVISDNKEVIGTEEEPIVIGKGQVI
;
A
#
# COMPACT_ATOMS: atom_id res chain seq x y z
N MET A 1 -17.94 -16.95 1.56
CA MET A 1 -18.33 -16.26 2.81
C MET A 1 -18.58 -14.80 2.54
N ARG A 2 -19.38 -14.09 3.38
CA ARG A 2 -19.65 -12.66 3.15
C ARG A 2 -18.92 -11.81 4.18
N ALA A 3 -18.09 -10.89 3.70
CA ALA A 3 -17.39 -9.90 4.53
C ALA A 3 -17.49 -8.50 3.90
N ILE A 4 -17.29 -7.48 4.72
CA ILE A 4 -17.08 -6.09 4.29
C ILE A 4 -15.57 -5.83 4.30
N GLY A 5 -15.08 -5.09 3.31
CA GLY A 5 -13.71 -4.59 3.31
C GLY A 5 -13.64 -3.16 3.85
N ILE A 6 -12.62 -2.88 4.65
CA ILE A 6 -12.20 -1.54 5.03
C ILE A 6 -10.72 -1.40 4.68
N ILE A 7 -10.40 -0.49 3.78
CA ILE A 7 -9.03 -0.16 3.39
C ILE A 7 -8.65 1.19 4.00
N LEU A 8 -7.64 1.18 4.86
CA LEU A 8 -7.11 2.38 5.52
C LEU A 8 -6.09 3.04 4.60
N ALA A 9 -6.37 4.23 4.14
CA ALA A 9 -5.58 4.98 3.16
C ALA A 9 -5.35 6.45 3.59
N GLY A 10 -5.34 6.69 4.87
CA GLY A 10 -5.23 8.03 5.46
C GLY A 10 -3.86 8.34 6.07
N GLY A 11 -2.88 7.46 5.91
CA GLY A 11 -1.55 7.63 6.47
C GLY A 11 -0.78 8.80 5.84
N ASN A 12 0.12 9.36 6.64
CA ASN A 12 1.13 10.32 6.22
C ASN A 12 2.48 9.86 6.80
N SER A 13 3.56 10.04 6.05
CA SER A 13 4.90 9.67 6.50
C SER A 13 5.92 10.73 6.08
N GLU A 14 6.52 11.39 7.06
CA GLU A 14 7.64 12.32 6.84
C GLU A 14 8.85 11.60 6.25
N ARG A 15 9.00 10.29 6.52
CA ARG A 15 10.08 9.43 5.99
C ARG A 15 10.02 9.23 4.47
N LEU A 16 8.91 9.60 3.82
CA LEU A 16 8.77 9.61 2.36
C LEU A 16 9.19 10.94 1.73
N LYS A 17 9.60 11.93 2.52
CA LYS A 17 10.07 13.23 2.06
C LYS A 17 9.08 13.86 1.06
N ASP A 18 9.57 14.30 -0.09
CA ASP A 18 8.77 14.99 -1.12
C ASP A 18 7.73 14.11 -1.82
N LEU A 19 7.88 12.79 -1.76
CA LEU A 19 6.99 11.86 -2.44
C LEU A 19 5.53 11.93 -1.96
N CYS A 20 5.30 12.27 -0.69
CA CYS A 20 3.96 12.36 -0.09
C CYS A 20 3.45 13.79 0.09
N LYS A 21 4.20 14.81 -0.31
CA LYS A 21 3.75 16.22 -0.20
C LYS A 21 2.45 16.51 -0.95
N VAL A 22 2.20 15.82 -2.05
CA VAL A 22 1.07 16.09 -2.96
C VAL A 22 0.13 14.91 -3.18
N ARG A 23 0.37 13.78 -2.51
CA ARG A 23 -0.46 12.57 -2.64
C ARG A 23 -0.46 11.71 -1.38
N ALA A 24 -1.56 10.99 -1.15
CA ALA A 24 -1.62 9.96 -0.11
C ALA A 24 -0.66 8.80 -0.44
N ILE A 25 -0.13 8.12 0.58
CA ILE A 25 0.75 6.95 0.41
C ILE A 25 0.06 5.87 -0.44
N ALA A 26 -1.20 5.59 -0.17
CA ALA A 26 -2.00 4.64 -0.94
C ALA A 26 -2.11 4.97 -2.45
N ALA A 27 -1.89 6.24 -2.84
CA ALA A 27 -1.86 6.69 -4.23
C ALA A 27 -0.45 6.68 -4.85
N MET A 28 0.57 6.22 -4.12
CA MET A 28 1.94 6.12 -4.63
C MET A 28 2.00 5.17 -5.83
N PRO A 29 2.61 5.60 -6.95
CA PRO A 29 2.84 4.72 -8.08
C PRO A 29 3.85 3.63 -7.71
N VAL A 30 3.59 2.40 -8.11
CA VAL A 30 4.50 1.27 -7.90
C VAL A 30 4.56 0.40 -9.16
N VAL A 31 5.70 -0.25 -9.37
CA VAL A 31 5.88 -1.28 -10.41
C VAL A 31 5.44 -0.79 -11.81
N SER A 32 5.92 0.36 -12.21
CA SER A 32 5.69 1.04 -13.51
C SER A 32 4.23 1.43 -13.84
N SER A 33 3.22 0.68 -13.40
CA SER A 33 1.84 0.86 -13.88
C SER A 33 0.76 0.86 -12.79
N TYR A 34 1.07 0.41 -11.58
CA TYR A 34 0.13 0.27 -10.47
C TYR A 34 0.21 1.44 -9.50
N ARG A 35 -0.72 1.47 -8.54
CA ARG A 35 -0.62 2.23 -7.29
C ARG A 35 -0.73 1.26 -6.10
N ALA A 36 -0.23 1.65 -4.94
CA ALA A 36 -0.28 0.80 -3.75
C ALA A 36 -1.69 0.27 -3.42
N ILE A 37 -2.70 1.12 -3.52
CA ILE A 37 -4.11 0.77 -3.24
C ILE A 37 -4.65 -0.33 -4.16
N ASP A 38 -4.12 -0.48 -5.38
CA ASP A 38 -4.59 -1.46 -6.37
C ASP A 38 -4.46 -2.90 -5.85
N PHE A 39 -3.43 -3.16 -5.05
CA PHE A 39 -3.21 -4.46 -4.44
C PHE A 39 -4.30 -4.81 -3.42
N SER A 40 -4.57 -3.90 -2.48
CA SER A 40 -5.62 -4.11 -1.47
C SER A 40 -7.01 -4.24 -2.09
N LEU A 41 -7.34 -3.41 -3.09
CA LEU A 41 -8.61 -3.49 -3.83
C LEU A 41 -8.75 -4.80 -4.59
N SER A 42 -7.68 -5.23 -5.29
CA SER A 42 -7.68 -6.50 -6.03
C SER A 42 -7.79 -7.69 -5.09
N ASN A 43 -7.07 -7.69 -3.98
CA ASN A 43 -7.18 -8.75 -2.96
C ASN A 43 -8.62 -8.84 -2.41
N MET A 44 -9.28 -7.70 -2.11
CA MET A 44 -10.68 -7.67 -1.68
C MET A 44 -11.60 -8.30 -2.73
N SER A 45 -11.52 -7.79 -3.97
CA SER A 45 -12.38 -8.26 -5.05
C SER A 45 -12.15 -9.72 -5.39
N ASN A 46 -10.90 -10.14 -5.51
CA ASN A 46 -10.50 -11.52 -5.81
C ASN A 46 -10.93 -12.51 -4.72
N SER A 47 -10.96 -12.07 -3.46
CA SER A 47 -11.49 -12.86 -2.33
C SER A 47 -13.01 -12.82 -2.21
N GLY A 48 -13.73 -12.28 -3.19
CA GLY A 48 -15.19 -12.21 -3.19
C GLY A 48 -15.79 -11.13 -2.28
N ILE A 49 -14.99 -10.23 -1.72
CA ILE A 49 -15.45 -9.10 -0.91
C ILE A 49 -15.89 -7.97 -1.84
N LYS A 50 -17.19 -7.84 -2.05
CA LYS A 50 -17.78 -6.94 -3.05
C LYS A 50 -18.32 -5.63 -2.47
N LYS A 51 -18.18 -5.40 -1.17
CA LYS A 51 -18.54 -4.17 -0.47
C LYS A 51 -17.32 -3.67 0.27
N VAL A 52 -16.70 -2.61 -0.25
CA VAL A 52 -15.40 -2.12 0.21
C VAL A 52 -15.49 -0.63 0.51
N ALA A 53 -14.97 -0.22 1.66
CA ALA A 53 -14.79 1.18 2.03
C ALA A 53 -13.30 1.53 2.02
N VAL A 54 -12.93 2.63 1.39
CA VAL A 54 -11.61 3.25 1.49
C VAL A 54 -11.75 4.48 2.39
N ILE A 55 -11.04 4.48 3.51
CA ILE A 55 -11.02 5.60 4.46
C ILE A 55 -9.72 6.39 4.24
N THR A 56 -9.84 7.65 3.86
CA THR A 56 -8.70 8.51 3.52
C THR A 56 -8.84 9.92 4.10
N GLN A 57 -7.73 10.60 4.31
CA GLN A 57 -7.71 11.92 4.92
C GLN A 57 -6.69 12.84 4.25
N PHE A 58 -5.39 12.59 4.40
CA PHE A 58 -4.34 13.45 3.87
C PHE A 58 -4.15 13.27 2.36
N ASN A 59 -4.00 14.40 1.64
CA ASN A 59 -3.66 14.47 0.21
C ASN A 59 -4.49 13.52 -0.67
N SER A 60 -5.78 13.36 -0.35
CA SER A 60 -6.64 12.30 -0.90
C SER A 60 -7.09 12.53 -2.35
N ARG A 61 -6.97 13.75 -2.91
CA ARG A 61 -7.49 14.08 -4.25
C ARG A 61 -6.99 13.11 -5.33
N SER A 62 -5.68 12.90 -5.41
CA SER A 62 -5.09 11.97 -6.40
C SER A 62 -5.53 10.51 -6.21
N LEU A 63 -5.84 10.11 -4.96
CA LEU A 63 -6.42 8.81 -4.66
C LEU A 63 -7.87 8.74 -5.13
N GLN A 64 -8.70 9.72 -4.82
CA GLN A 64 -10.10 9.79 -5.26
C GLN A 64 -10.23 9.80 -6.79
N ASP A 65 -9.37 10.56 -7.50
CA ASP A 65 -9.32 10.55 -8.97
C ASP A 65 -8.98 9.16 -9.54
N HIS A 66 -8.12 8.41 -8.87
CA HIS A 66 -7.80 7.04 -9.27
C HIS A 66 -8.98 6.08 -9.05
N LEU A 67 -9.67 6.23 -7.94
CA LEU A 67 -10.80 5.41 -7.53
C LEU A 67 -12.13 5.81 -8.18
N SER A 68 -12.17 6.88 -8.97
CA SER A 68 -13.40 7.45 -9.56
C SER A 68 -14.21 6.47 -10.41
N SER A 69 -13.54 5.44 -10.96
CA SER A 69 -14.21 4.33 -11.63
C SER A 69 -13.77 3.03 -10.97
N ALA A 70 -14.63 2.45 -10.17
CA ALA A 70 -14.36 1.21 -9.46
C ALA A 70 -14.48 -0.06 -10.33
N LYS A 71 -14.80 0.08 -11.63
CA LYS A 71 -15.04 -1.04 -12.56
C LYS A 71 -13.83 -1.97 -12.73
N TRP A 72 -12.61 -1.44 -12.62
CA TRP A 72 -11.38 -2.21 -12.79
C TRP A 72 -11.18 -3.29 -11.71
N TRP A 73 -11.78 -3.06 -10.54
CA TRP A 73 -11.80 -4.02 -9.43
C TRP A 73 -13.17 -4.69 -9.27
N GLU A 74 -14.08 -4.57 -10.25
CA GLU A 74 -15.45 -5.09 -10.19
C GLU A 74 -16.24 -4.60 -8.96
N LEU A 75 -15.96 -3.37 -8.52
CA LEU A 75 -16.60 -2.73 -7.38
C LEU A 75 -17.57 -1.59 -7.78
N ASP A 76 -18.00 -1.55 -9.04
CA ASP A 76 -19.01 -0.63 -9.60
C ASP A 76 -20.44 -1.21 -9.54
N ARG A 77 -20.72 -2.01 -8.53
CA ARG A 77 -21.97 -2.77 -8.42
C ARG A 77 -23.12 -1.96 -7.84
N LYS A 78 -24.35 -2.30 -8.24
CA LYS A 78 -25.58 -1.70 -7.71
C LYS A 78 -25.79 -2.03 -6.22
N GLU A 79 -25.41 -3.24 -5.82
CA GLU A 79 -25.41 -3.69 -4.43
C GLU A 79 -23.97 -3.99 -3.99
N GLY A 80 -23.53 -3.37 -2.89
CA GLY A 80 -22.13 -3.35 -2.48
C GLY A 80 -21.37 -2.20 -3.15
N GLY A 81 -20.20 -2.49 -3.76
CA GLY A 81 -19.37 -1.53 -4.47
C GLY A 81 -18.34 -0.83 -3.60
N LEU A 82 -17.67 0.17 -4.19
CA LEU A 82 -16.63 0.97 -3.55
C LEU A 82 -17.22 2.24 -2.92
N TYR A 83 -16.93 2.45 -1.65
CA TYR A 83 -17.25 3.67 -0.91
C TYR A 83 -15.95 4.39 -0.54
N ILE A 84 -15.92 5.71 -0.69
CA ILE A 84 -14.77 6.53 -0.28
C ILE A 84 -15.22 7.43 0.85
N PHE A 85 -14.59 7.30 2.01
CA PHE A 85 -14.88 8.08 3.20
C PHE A 85 -13.73 9.03 3.52
N THR A 86 -14.08 10.31 3.60
CA THR A 86 -13.20 11.38 4.08
C THR A 86 -13.82 12.00 5.34
N PRO A 87 -13.07 12.72 6.16
CA PRO A 87 -13.64 13.51 7.24
C PRO A 87 -14.76 14.42 6.69
N PHE A 88 -15.86 14.52 7.41
CA PHE A 88 -16.99 15.39 7.03
C PHE A 88 -17.53 16.14 8.26
N LEU A 89 -18.07 17.30 8.01
CA LEU A 89 -18.72 18.10 9.04
C LEU A 89 -20.16 17.62 9.28
N SER A 90 -20.51 17.44 10.54
CA SER A 90 -21.87 17.14 10.98
C SER A 90 -22.21 17.94 12.26
N SER A 91 -23.45 17.85 12.76
CA SER A 91 -23.81 18.42 14.05
C SER A 91 -22.96 17.88 15.20
N ASP A 92 -22.53 16.64 15.09
CA ASP A 92 -21.86 15.90 16.17
C ASP A 92 -20.34 15.78 15.96
N ASN A 93 -19.83 16.16 14.80
CA ASN A 93 -18.41 16.06 14.48
C ASN A 93 -17.95 17.19 13.54
N ASN A 94 -16.90 17.91 13.98
CA ASN A 94 -16.22 18.95 13.22
C ASN A 94 -14.69 18.74 13.18
N PHE A 95 -14.23 17.53 13.42
CA PHE A 95 -12.81 17.18 13.51
C PHE A 95 -12.39 16.28 12.36
N TRP A 96 -11.09 16.31 12.07
CA TRP A 96 -10.39 15.30 11.30
C TRP A 96 -10.44 13.95 12.04
N PHE A 97 -10.16 12.86 11.32
CA PHE A 97 -10.01 11.55 11.99
C PHE A 97 -8.83 11.59 12.97
N ARG A 98 -9.08 11.31 14.23
CA ARG A 98 -8.10 11.38 15.33
C ARG A 98 -7.29 10.10 15.50
N GLY A 99 -7.66 9.05 14.77
CA GLY A 99 -7.01 7.74 14.74
C GLY A 99 -7.80 6.75 13.91
N ILE A 100 -7.27 5.55 13.74
CA ILE A 100 -7.92 4.50 12.93
C ILE A 100 -9.30 4.13 13.49
N ALA A 101 -9.41 3.92 14.81
CA ALA A 101 -10.68 3.58 15.43
C ALA A 101 -11.72 4.70 15.24
N ASP A 102 -11.31 5.96 15.41
CA ASP A 102 -12.17 7.12 15.19
C ASP A 102 -12.64 7.22 13.73
N SER A 103 -11.75 6.97 12.76
CA SER A 103 -12.10 7.02 11.34
C SER A 103 -13.16 5.98 10.95
N ILE A 104 -13.09 4.79 11.53
CA ILE A 104 -14.12 3.75 11.33
C ILE A 104 -15.42 4.14 12.06
N TYR A 105 -15.32 4.68 13.27
CA TYR A 105 -16.47 5.08 14.06
C TYR A 105 -17.25 6.25 13.44
N GLN A 106 -16.59 7.26 12.90
CA GLN A 106 -17.27 8.36 12.19
C GLN A 106 -18.09 7.85 10.99
N ASN A 107 -17.73 6.68 10.46
CA ASN A 107 -18.43 5.99 9.38
C ASN A 107 -19.22 4.76 9.86
N ILE A 108 -19.57 4.67 11.13
CA ILE A 108 -20.19 3.48 11.75
C ILE A 108 -21.53 3.11 11.11
N SER A 109 -22.24 4.08 10.52
CA SER A 109 -23.49 3.86 9.80
C SER A 109 -23.31 2.89 8.62
N TYR A 110 -22.13 2.86 7.98
CA TYR A 110 -21.78 1.91 6.95
C TYR A 110 -21.77 0.47 7.49
N LEU A 111 -21.19 0.26 8.66
CA LEU A 111 -21.19 -1.05 9.34
C LEU A 111 -22.60 -1.43 9.81
N LYS A 112 -23.35 -0.50 10.40
CA LYS A 112 -24.70 -0.76 10.92
C LYS A 112 -25.71 -1.14 9.86
N ARG A 113 -25.62 -0.52 8.65
CA ARG A 113 -26.49 -0.81 7.50
C ARG A 113 -26.07 -2.06 6.72
N SER A 114 -24.94 -2.63 7.04
CA SER A 114 -24.42 -3.82 6.36
C SER A 114 -24.96 -5.11 7.01
N HIS A 115 -25.05 -6.17 6.21
CA HIS A 115 -25.59 -7.47 6.65
C HIS A 115 -24.50 -8.56 6.69
N GLU A 116 -23.32 -8.28 6.16
CA GLU A 116 -22.18 -9.19 6.18
C GLU A 116 -21.72 -9.42 7.62
N PRO A 117 -21.42 -10.68 8.01
CA PRO A 117 -21.10 -11.00 9.40
C PRO A 117 -19.68 -10.57 9.82
N TYR A 118 -18.76 -10.46 8.87
CA TYR A 118 -17.35 -10.18 9.12
C TYR A 118 -16.88 -8.89 8.46
N VAL A 119 -15.79 -8.33 9.01
CA VAL A 119 -15.09 -7.17 8.47
C VAL A 119 -13.63 -7.56 8.29
N VAL A 120 -13.09 -7.32 7.09
CA VAL A 120 -11.66 -7.37 6.81
C VAL A 120 -11.15 -5.94 6.77
N ILE A 121 -10.19 -5.62 7.63
CA ILE A 121 -9.54 -4.31 7.69
C ILE A 121 -8.10 -4.48 7.20
N CYS A 122 -7.65 -3.67 6.26
CA CYS A 122 -6.26 -3.69 5.80
C CYS A 122 -5.72 -2.30 5.47
N SER A 123 -4.40 -2.16 5.37
CA SER A 123 -3.76 -0.95 4.86
C SER A 123 -3.80 -0.90 3.34
N GLY A 124 -4.05 0.28 2.77
CA GLY A 124 -3.89 0.58 1.34
C GLY A 124 -2.47 0.99 0.95
N GLU A 125 -1.50 0.89 1.86
CA GLU A 125 -0.15 1.42 1.73
C GLU A 125 0.91 0.31 1.58
N ALA A 126 0.46 -0.94 1.42
CA ALA A 126 1.32 -2.10 1.26
C ALA A 126 1.10 -2.79 -0.09
N VAL A 127 2.14 -3.45 -0.57
CA VAL A 127 2.18 -4.21 -1.82
C VAL A 127 2.27 -5.69 -1.49
N TYR A 128 1.21 -6.44 -1.80
CA TYR A 128 1.10 -7.89 -1.53
C TYR A 128 -0.07 -8.50 -2.31
N LYS A 129 -0.08 -9.81 -2.42
CA LYS A 129 -1.21 -10.55 -2.97
C LYS A 129 -1.66 -11.61 -1.96
N MET A 130 -2.91 -11.55 -1.55
CA MET A 130 -3.48 -12.43 -0.52
C MET A 130 -4.92 -12.78 -0.85
N ASP A 131 -5.29 -14.03 -0.60
CA ASP A 131 -6.68 -14.45 -0.58
C ASP A 131 -7.26 -14.32 0.85
N TYR A 132 -8.10 -13.33 1.04
CA TYR A 132 -8.77 -13.14 2.33
C TYR A 132 -9.81 -14.21 2.65
N SER A 133 -10.24 -15.02 1.70
CA SER A 133 -11.15 -16.13 1.98
C SER A 133 -10.51 -17.20 2.85
N GLU A 134 -9.21 -17.42 2.70
CA GLU A 134 -8.44 -18.33 3.56
C GLU A 134 -8.32 -17.79 5.00
N VAL A 135 -8.04 -16.48 5.13
CA VAL A 135 -7.96 -15.82 6.44
C VAL A 135 -9.32 -15.82 7.15
N LEU A 136 -10.41 -15.59 6.41
CA LEU A 136 -11.78 -15.67 6.91
C LEU A 136 -12.15 -17.08 7.37
N GLN A 137 -11.77 -18.10 6.59
CA GLN A 137 -12.01 -19.50 6.98
C GLN A 137 -11.26 -19.83 8.26
N TYR A 138 -9.97 -19.48 8.34
CA TYR A 138 -9.17 -19.64 9.56
C TYR A 138 -9.80 -18.95 10.77
N HIS A 139 -10.27 -17.71 10.62
CA HIS A 139 -10.97 -16.97 11.68
C HIS A 139 -12.19 -17.70 12.22
N ILE A 140 -12.95 -18.33 11.32
CA ILE A 140 -14.15 -19.11 11.71
C ILE A 140 -13.76 -20.41 12.39
N ASP A 141 -12.78 -21.14 11.84
CA ASP A 141 -12.34 -22.43 12.36
C ASP A 141 -11.75 -22.30 13.79
N LYS A 142 -11.08 -21.16 14.05
CA LYS A 142 -10.58 -20.82 15.40
C LYS A 142 -11.66 -20.26 16.34
N ALA A 143 -12.88 -20.02 15.85
CA ALA A 143 -13.92 -19.27 16.57
C ALA A 143 -13.42 -17.95 17.15
N ALA A 144 -12.44 -17.32 16.49
CA ALA A 144 -11.73 -16.14 16.97
C ALA A 144 -12.67 -14.92 17.12
N ASP A 145 -12.37 -14.05 18.07
CA ASP A 145 -12.97 -12.72 18.13
C ASP A 145 -12.28 -11.77 17.15
N LEU A 146 -10.95 -11.88 17.05
CA LEU A 146 -10.10 -11.15 16.12
C LEU A 146 -9.01 -12.07 15.56
N THR A 147 -8.76 -12.00 14.27
CA THR A 147 -7.57 -12.59 13.64
C THR A 147 -6.66 -11.48 13.13
N ILE A 148 -5.36 -11.56 13.47
CA ILE A 148 -4.32 -10.67 12.98
C ILE A 148 -3.46 -11.44 11.99
N VAL A 149 -3.26 -10.88 10.80
CA VAL A 149 -2.31 -11.46 9.85
C VAL A 149 -0.90 -10.98 10.20
N TYR A 150 0.03 -11.91 10.27
CA TYR A 150 1.43 -11.64 10.57
C TYR A 150 2.37 -12.32 9.58
N LYS A 151 3.62 -11.86 9.55
CA LYS A 151 4.71 -12.48 8.80
C LYS A 151 5.90 -12.67 9.71
N ASN A 152 6.51 -13.85 9.64
CA ASN A 152 7.80 -14.10 10.27
C ASN A 152 8.92 -13.59 9.34
N VAL A 153 9.70 -12.62 9.83
CA VAL A 153 10.77 -11.99 9.06
C VAL A 153 12.18 -12.40 9.53
N SER A 154 12.30 -13.45 10.34
CA SER A 154 13.59 -13.94 10.85
C SER A 154 14.61 -14.31 9.76
N ARG A 155 14.14 -14.62 8.54
CA ARG A 155 14.97 -14.97 7.39
C ARG A 155 15.19 -13.81 6.43
N THR A 156 14.79 -12.60 6.81
CA THR A 156 14.92 -11.38 5.99
C THR A 156 15.73 -10.34 6.77
N ASN A 157 16.31 -9.38 6.09
CA ASN A 157 16.99 -8.25 6.73
C ASN A 157 16.01 -7.13 7.14
N LYS A 158 14.71 -7.45 7.27
CA LYS A 158 13.70 -6.44 7.56
C LYS A 158 13.78 -6.01 9.01
N ASP A 159 13.83 -4.70 9.22
CA ASP A 159 13.80 -4.12 10.57
C ASP A 159 12.41 -4.30 11.18
N VAL A 160 12.34 -4.94 12.33
CA VAL A 160 11.08 -5.21 13.05
C VAL A 160 10.61 -4.01 13.88
N HIS A 161 11.50 -3.06 14.18
CA HIS A 161 11.22 -1.91 15.06
C HIS A 161 10.19 -0.91 14.48
N ASP A 162 9.89 -1.02 13.20
CA ASP A 162 8.87 -0.20 12.53
C ASP A 162 7.45 -0.76 12.63
N TYR A 163 7.29 -1.97 13.16
CA TYR A 163 6.03 -2.74 13.15
C TYR A 163 5.55 -3.14 14.54
N GLY A 164 4.30 -3.52 14.63
CA GLY A 164 3.80 -4.27 15.77
C GLY A 164 4.42 -5.68 15.78
N VAL A 165 5.05 -6.06 16.87
CA VAL A 165 5.71 -7.36 17.05
C VAL A 165 4.89 -8.24 17.97
N MET A 166 4.74 -9.52 17.63
CA MET A 166 3.84 -10.44 18.30
C MET A 166 4.55 -11.73 18.72
N THR A 167 4.13 -12.26 19.87
CA THR A 167 4.39 -13.65 20.26
C THR A 167 3.08 -14.44 20.33
N PHE A 168 3.18 -15.70 19.99
CA PHE A 168 2.03 -16.60 19.97
C PHE A 168 2.30 -17.84 20.82
N GLY A 169 1.30 -18.27 21.56
CA GLY A 169 1.31 -19.53 22.30
C GLY A 169 0.69 -20.67 21.49
N GLU A 170 0.12 -21.63 22.21
CA GLU A 170 -0.51 -22.79 21.59
C GLU A 170 -1.62 -22.38 20.60
N ASN A 171 -1.70 -23.10 19.49
CA ASN A 171 -2.68 -22.89 18.42
C ASN A 171 -2.66 -21.49 17.78
N ASN A 172 -1.54 -20.77 17.83
CA ASN A 172 -1.39 -19.40 17.34
C ASN A 172 -2.27 -18.38 18.08
N LYS A 173 -2.62 -18.62 19.35
CA LYS A 173 -3.27 -17.62 20.19
C LYS A 173 -2.27 -16.54 20.58
N LEU A 174 -2.66 -15.26 20.44
CA LEU A 174 -1.80 -14.13 20.78
C LEU A 174 -1.48 -14.11 22.27
N GLU A 175 -0.20 -14.05 22.63
CA GLU A 175 0.30 -13.87 24.00
C GLU A 175 0.71 -12.42 24.26
N THR A 176 1.55 -11.85 23.38
CA THR A 176 1.98 -10.47 23.52
C THR A 176 1.90 -9.73 22.17
N PHE A 177 1.65 -8.43 22.25
CA PHE A 177 1.74 -7.50 21.13
C PHE A 177 2.44 -6.24 21.62
N GLU A 178 3.54 -5.88 20.98
CA GLU A 178 4.31 -4.68 21.29
C GLU A 178 4.38 -3.81 20.03
N GLU A 179 3.85 -2.58 20.10
CA GLU A 179 3.88 -1.64 18.96
C GLU A 179 5.24 -0.96 18.91
N LYS A 180 5.96 -1.17 17.81
CA LYS A 180 7.28 -0.57 17.54
C LYS A 180 8.26 -0.69 18.71
N PRO A 181 8.53 -1.91 19.19
CA PRO A 181 9.38 -2.10 20.36
C PRO A 181 10.83 -1.70 20.08
N ILE A 182 11.50 -1.15 21.10
CA ILE A 182 12.96 -0.87 21.05
C ILE A 182 13.74 -2.17 21.13
N ASP A 183 13.24 -3.15 21.89
CA ASP A 183 13.83 -4.48 22.04
C ASP A 183 12.80 -5.53 21.67
N ALA A 184 12.85 -5.99 20.42
CA ALA A 184 11.87 -6.90 19.84
C ALA A 184 12.10 -8.33 20.32
N LYS A 185 11.12 -8.95 20.97
CA LYS A 185 11.17 -10.32 21.48
C LYS A 185 10.89 -11.39 20.42
N SER A 186 10.47 -11.00 19.24
CA SER A 186 10.06 -11.90 18.17
C SER A 186 10.32 -11.27 16.81
N SER A 187 10.38 -12.11 15.77
CA SER A 187 10.43 -11.67 14.36
C SER A 187 9.05 -11.72 13.68
N ASN A 188 7.97 -11.93 14.42
CA ASN A 188 6.61 -11.94 13.88
C ASN A 188 6.05 -10.52 13.83
N ILE A 189 6.01 -9.92 12.65
CA ILE A 189 5.50 -8.56 12.46
C ILE A 189 4.03 -8.56 12.03
N SER A 190 3.25 -7.63 12.56
CA SER A 190 1.88 -7.39 12.11
C SER A 190 1.86 -6.77 10.72
N LEU A 191 1.05 -7.32 9.82
CA LEU A 191 0.85 -6.77 8.49
C LEU A 191 -0.23 -5.68 8.43
N GLY A 192 -0.84 -5.32 9.57
CA GLY A 192 -1.94 -4.37 9.62
C GLY A 192 -3.22 -4.88 8.92
N ILE A 193 -3.39 -6.21 8.90
CA ILE A 193 -4.56 -6.88 8.31
C ILE A 193 -5.29 -7.61 9.41
N TYR A 194 -6.59 -7.34 9.54
CA TYR A 194 -7.42 -7.84 10.63
C TYR A 194 -8.73 -8.40 10.10
N VAL A 195 -9.19 -9.49 10.71
CA VAL A 195 -10.54 -10.05 10.51
C VAL A 195 -11.28 -10.04 11.85
N ILE A 196 -12.50 -9.48 11.87
CA ILE A 196 -13.30 -9.34 13.09
C ILE A 196 -14.78 -9.50 12.77
N LYS A 197 -15.58 -10.02 13.72
CA LYS A 197 -17.05 -10.02 13.61
C LYS A 197 -17.57 -8.58 13.58
N ARG A 198 -18.42 -8.24 12.60
CA ARG A 198 -18.96 -6.89 12.42
C ARG A 198 -19.66 -6.35 13.68
N THR A 199 -20.46 -7.18 14.32
CA THR A 199 -21.19 -6.81 15.55
C THR A 199 -20.26 -6.54 16.72
N LEU A 200 -19.17 -7.31 16.84
CA LEU A 200 -18.14 -7.08 17.85
C LEU A 200 -17.40 -5.77 17.60
N LEU A 201 -16.99 -5.51 16.35
CA LEU A 201 -16.33 -4.26 15.98
C LEU A 201 -17.19 -3.04 16.35
N ILE A 202 -18.47 -3.05 15.98
CA ILE A 202 -19.41 -1.97 16.33
C ILE A 202 -19.44 -1.76 17.84
N LYS A 203 -19.62 -2.83 18.62
CA LYS A 203 -19.67 -2.77 20.09
C LYS A 203 -18.40 -2.18 20.69
N LEU A 204 -17.23 -2.61 20.21
CA LEU A 204 -15.94 -2.13 20.69
C LEU A 204 -15.75 -0.62 20.41
N LEU A 205 -16.08 -0.18 19.20
CA LEU A 205 -15.99 1.22 18.80
C LEU A 205 -16.94 2.13 19.59
N GLU A 206 -18.20 1.71 19.77
CA GLU A 206 -19.19 2.47 20.55
C GLU A 206 -18.80 2.60 22.03
N ASN A 207 -18.07 1.63 22.57
CA ASN A 207 -17.57 1.69 23.94
C ASN A 207 -16.29 2.53 24.09
N ALA A 208 -15.45 2.60 23.08
CA ALA A 208 -14.13 3.21 23.13
C ALA A 208 -14.15 4.71 22.78
N ILE A 209 -14.78 5.07 21.66
CA ILE A 209 -14.70 6.42 21.10
C ILE A 209 -15.25 7.52 22.04
N PRO A 210 -16.40 7.34 22.71
CA PRO A 210 -16.89 8.34 23.67
C PRO A 210 -15.95 8.56 24.86
N LYS A 211 -15.03 7.64 25.13
CA LYS A 211 -14.03 7.73 26.19
C LYS A 211 -12.71 8.35 25.72
N GLY A 212 -12.61 8.78 24.46
CA GLY A 212 -11.40 9.37 23.89
C GLY A 212 -10.36 8.33 23.43
N TYR A 213 -10.75 7.09 23.18
CA TYR A 213 -9.87 6.01 22.74
C TYR A 213 -9.95 5.86 21.21
N TYR A 214 -8.92 6.35 20.50
CA TYR A 214 -8.93 6.51 19.05
C TYR A 214 -7.98 5.58 18.31
N ASP A 215 -7.04 4.95 19.00
CA ASP A 215 -6.09 4.01 18.41
C ASP A 215 -6.71 2.62 18.27
N PHE A 216 -6.61 2.02 17.09
CA PHE A 216 -7.23 0.73 16.81
C PHE A 216 -6.50 -0.42 17.52
N VAL A 217 -5.18 -0.41 17.50
CA VAL A 217 -4.37 -1.47 18.12
C VAL A 217 -4.39 -1.33 19.64
N LYS A 218 -3.95 -0.17 20.12
CA LYS A 218 -3.78 0.08 21.56
C LYS A 218 -5.11 0.08 22.33
N ASP A 219 -6.11 0.75 21.77
CA ASP A 219 -7.36 1.03 22.50
C ASP A 219 -8.47 0.03 22.18
N ILE A 220 -8.50 -0.54 20.96
CA ILE A 220 -9.54 -1.49 20.57
C ILE A 220 -9.05 -2.92 20.74
N ILE A 221 -7.85 -3.26 20.23
CA ILE A 221 -7.37 -4.66 20.27
C ILE A 221 -6.84 -5.00 21.66
N LEU A 222 -5.83 -4.29 22.15
CA LEU A 222 -5.08 -4.69 23.35
C LEU A 222 -5.78 -4.37 24.67
N ARG A 223 -6.64 -3.37 24.69
CA ARG A 223 -7.39 -2.98 25.90
C ARG A 223 -8.53 -3.93 26.24
N ASN A 224 -9.05 -4.66 25.27
CA ASN A 224 -10.19 -5.54 25.45
C ASN A 224 -9.76 -7.00 25.64
N LYS A 225 -10.47 -7.71 26.53
CA LYS A 225 -10.27 -9.14 26.73
C LYS A 225 -11.04 -9.90 25.65
N ILE A 226 -10.45 -10.06 24.50
CA ILE A 226 -10.98 -10.78 23.33
C ILE A 226 -10.00 -11.87 22.91
N ASP A 227 -10.50 -12.94 22.33
CA ASP A 227 -9.68 -14.05 21.83
C ASP A 227 -9.07 -13.69 20.48
N ILE A 228 -7.75 -13.48 20.46
CA ILE A 228 -6.98 -13.05 19.28
C ILE A 228 -6.10 -14.21 18.82
N TYR A 229 -6.15 -14.47 17.49
CA TYR A 229 -5.32 -15.49 16.85
C TYR A 229 -4.50 -14.90 15.71
N GLY A 230 -3.28 -15.42 15.54
CA GLY A 230 -2.39 -15.05 14.42
C GLY A 230 -2.62 -15.96 13.22
N TYR A 231 -2.70 -15.35 12.03
CA TYR A 231 -2.63 -16.05 10.75
C TYR A 231 -1.30 -15.72 10.06
N GLU A 232 -0.45 -16.72 9.86
CA GLU A 232 0.83 -16.53 9.21
C GLU A 232 0.68 -16.37 7.69
N PHE A 233 1.35 -15.38 7.13
CA PHE A 233 1.39 -15.13 5.70
C PHE A 233 2.81 -15.23 5.15
N ASP A 234 3.05 -16.23 4.29
CA ASP A 234 4.37 -16.50 3.71
C ASP A 234 4.64 -15.77 2.39
N GLY A 235 3.61 -15.16 1.77
CA GLY A 235 3.72 -14.48 0.48
C GLY A 235 4.58 -13.21 0.53
N TYR A 236 4.84 -12.63 -0.65
CA TYR A 236 5.50 -11.32 -0.75
C TYR A 236 4.63 -10.24 -0.09
N TRP A 237 5.24 -9.43 0.75
CA TRP A 237 4.62 -8.27 1.38
C TRP A 237 5.69 -7.20 1.67
N ASN A 238 5.42 -5.97 1.29
CA ASN A 238 6.22 -4.80 1.64
C ASN A 238 5.32 -3.56 1.81
N THR A 239 5.75 -2.62 2.65
CA THR A 239 5.01 -1.38 2.92
C THR A 239 5.78 -0.17 2.39
N LEU A 240 5.05 0.89 2.01
CA LEU A 240 5.63 2.10 1.44
C LEU A 240 5.73 3.21 2.51
N ASN A 241 6.41 2.94 3.63
CA ASN A 241 6.47 3.86 4.77
C ASN A 241 7.72 4.77 4.81
N SER A 242 8.69 4.54 3.92
CA SER A 242 9.92 5.32 3.80
C SER A 242 10.43 5.37 2.36
N VAL A 243 11.37 6.26 2.07
CA VAL A 243 12.06 6.35 0.76
C VAL A 243 12.72 5.02 0.42
N ASN A 244 13.41 4.39 1.39
CA ASN A 244 14.11 3.12 1.19
C ASN A 244 13.12 1.98 0.92
N SER A 245 12.04 1.85 1.71
CA SER A 245 11.04 0.81 1.47
C SER A 245 10.29 1.00 0.14
N TYR A 246 10.09 2.24 -0.30
CA TYR A 246 9.55 2.53 -1.62
C TYR A 246 10.50 2.11 -2.74
N MET A 247 11.80 2.42 -2.60
CA MET A 247 12.85 2.02 -3.55
C MET A 247 12.92 0.49 -3.62
N GLU A 248 13.11 -0.17 -2.46
CA GLU A 248 13.15 -1.62 -2.32
C GLU A 248 11.93 -2.29 -2.99
N THR A 249 10.71 -1.84 -2.66
CA THR A 249 9.49 -2.40 -3.24
C THR A 249 9.50 -2.36 -4.76
N ASN A 250 9.92 -1.25 -5.38
CA ASN A 250 9.98 -1.17 -6.84
C ASN A 250 11.07 -2.09 -7.43
N MET A 251 12.25 -2.16 -6.80
CA MET A 251 13.36 -2.99 -7.24
C MET A 251 13.08 -4.49 -7.09
N ASP A 252 12.37 -4.91 -6.04
CA ASP A 252 11.96 -6.31 -5.85
C ASP A 252 11.22 -6.88 -7.05
N PHE A 253 10.44 -6.06 -7.75
CA PHE A 253 9.71 -6.48 -8.95
C PHE A 253 10.58 -6.65 -10.19
N LEU A 254 11.86 -6.32 -10.14
CA LEU A 254 12.83 -6.74 -11.16
C LEU A 254 13.10 -8.25 -11.08
N ASN A 255 12.89 -8.85 -9.91
CA ASN A 255 12.92 -10.30 -9.73
C ASN A 255 11.67 -10.94 -10.36
N LYS A 256 11.88 -11.96 -11.21
CA LYS A 256 10.80 -12.69 -11.92
C LYS A 256 9.83 -13.37 -10.95
N ASP A 257 10.33 -13.91 -9.83
CA ASP A 257 9.50 -14.63 -8.87
C ASP A 257 8.57 -13.69 -8.09
N VAL A 258 9.05 -12.54 -7.67
CA VAL A 258 8.20 -11.49 -7.08
C VAL A 258 7.18 -10.99 -8.09
N ARG A 259 7.59 -10.77 -9.34
CA ARG A 259 6.71 -10.28 -10.40
C ARG A 259 5.55 -11.23 -10.75
N LYS A 260 5.66 -12.52 -10.44
CA LYS A 260 4.58 -13.50 -10.61
C LYS A 260 3.28 -13.10 -9.91
N ILE A 261 3.34 -12.35 -8.79
CA ILE A 261 2.13 -11.89 -8.11
C ILE A 261 1.21 -11.02 -9.00
N LEU A 262 1.77 -10.37 -10.03
CA LEU A 262 1.04 -9.54 -10.99
C LEU A 262 0.47 -10.35 -12.16
N THR A 263 1.17 -11.42 -12.56
CA THR A 263 0.91 -12.15 -13.80
C THR A 263 0.18 -13.47 -13.61
N GLN A 264 0.11 -14.00 -12.39
CA GLN A 264 -0.66 -15.20 -12.04
C GLN A 264 -2.09 -14.83 -11.64
N GLU A 265 -3.04 -15.65 -12.04
CA GLU A 265 -4.44 -15.51 -11.62
C GLU A 265 -4.62 -15.78 -10.12
N PRO A 266 -5.58 -15.11 -9.47
CA PRO A 266 -6.32 -13.94 -9.96
C PRO A 266 -5.42 -12.72 -10.07
N PHE A 267 -5.55 -11.92 -11.11
CA PHE A 267 -4.65 -10.79 -11.38
C PHE A 267 -4.85 -9.63 -10.40
N ILE A 268 -3.77 -8.86 -10.20
CA ILE A 268 -3.86 -7.54 -9.59
C ILE A 268 -4.32 -6.56 -10.68
N ALA A 269 -5.49 -5.99 -10.50
CA ALA A 269 -6.09 -5.03 -11.42
C ALA A 269 -5.62 -3.60 -11.11
N SER A 270 -5.56 -2.77 -12.14
CA SER A 270 -5.30 -1.32 -12.03
C SER A 270 -6.03 -0.58 -13.13
N LYS A 271 -6.17 0.73 -12.99
CA LYS A 271 -6.75 1.59 -14.04
C LYS A 271 -5.82 1.58 -15.26
N PRO A 272 -6.28 1.08 -16.43
CA PRO A 272 -5.46 1.05 -17.64
C PRO A 272 -5.17 2.46 -18.17
N SER A 273 -4.23 2.52 -19.06
CA SER A 273 -3.89 3.73 -19.83
C SER A 273 -3.71 3.34 -21.29
N ASP A 274 -4.26 4.15 -22.20
CA ASP A 274 -4.21 3.94 -23.64
C ASP A 274 -2.94 4.51 -24.26
N ASP A 275 -1.79 4.35 -23.58
CA ASP A 275 -0.49 4.81 -24.08
C ASP A 275 0.09 3.78 -25.06
N PRO A 276 0.86 4.23 -26.10
CA PRO A 276 1.51 3.31 -27.04
C PRO A 276 2.58 2.47 -26.32
N PRO A 277 3.02 1.35 -26.90
CA PRO A 277 4.18 0.61 -26.40
C PRO A 277 5.40 1.48 -26.22
N ALA A 278 6.32 1.07 -25.34
CA ALA A 278 7.60 1.75 -25.19
C ALA A 278 8.42 1.64 -26.47
N LYS A 279 9.09 2.73 -26.86
CA LYS A 279 9.98 2.81 -28.01
C LYS A 279 11.44 2.80 -27.56
N TYR A 280 12.23 1.94 -28.18
CA TYR A 280 13.68 1.87 -28.00
C TYR A 280 14.36 2.31 -29.28
N ASN A 281 15.18 3.35 -29.21
CA ASN A 281 15.94 3.84 -30.33
C ASN A 281 17.25 3.02 -30.52
N PRO A 282 17.93 3.08 -31.66
CA PRO A 282 19.07 2.21 -31.94
C PRO A 282 20.23 2.30 -30.95
N THR A 283 20.37 3.42 -30.26
CA THR A 283 21.42 3.67 -29.25
C THR A 283 21.05 3.20 -27.84
N ALA A 284 19.82 2.72 -27.66
CA ALA A 284 19.32 2.34 -26.34
C ALA A 284 19.87 0.98 -25.90
N GLU A 285 20.45 0.95 -24.70
CA GLU A 285 20.83 -0.31 -24.00
C GLU A 285 19.99 -0.45 -22.73
N VAL A 286 19.11 -1.46 -22.70
CA VAL A 286 18.19 -1.66 -21.55
C VAL A 286 18.37 -3.05 -20.98
N THR A 287 18.76 -3.11 -19.70
CA THR A 287 19.03 -4.37 -19.01
C THR A 287 18.33 -4.41 -17.65
N ASN A 288 17.68 -5.53 -17.33
CA ASN A 288 16.99 -5.77 -16.04
C ASN A 288 16.12 -4.58 -15.59
N THR A 289 15.22 -4.12 -16.48
CA THR A 289 14.45 -2.88 -16.28
C THR A 289 12.98 -3.12 -16.58
N LEU A 290 12.08 -2.58 -15.76
CA LEU A 290 10.67 -2.46 -16.08
C LEU A 290 10.43 -1.13 -16.77
N VAL A 291 9.83 -1.15 -17.96
CA VAL A 291 9.55 0.06 -18.73
C VAL A 291 8.04 0.20 -18.97
N GLY A 292 7.48 1.31 -18.49
CA GLY A 292 6.07 1.65 -18.70
C GLY A 292 5.76 2.10 -20.12
N THR A 293 4.51 1.92 -20.54
CA THR A 293 4.01 2.30 -21.88
C THR A 293 4.20 3.79 -22.18
N GLY A 294 4.37 4.13 -23.46
CA GLY A 294 4.59 5.50 -23.92
C GLY A 294 5.98 6.06 -23.64
N SER A 295 6.90 5.26 -23.07
CA SER A 295 8.28 5.69 -22.82
C SER A 295 9.12 5.65 -24.11
N ILE A 296 10.11 6.53 -24.21
CA ILE A 296 11.08 6.60 -25.31
C ILE A 296 12.49 6.55 -24.72
N ILE A 297 13.27 5.57 -25.10
CA ILE A 297 14.60 5.32 -24.56
C ILE A 297 15.64 5.45 -25.66
N ASP A 298 16.58 6.37 -25.47
CA ASP A 298 17.76 6.62 -26.34
C ASP A 298 19.07 6.34 -25.61
N GLY A 299 19.05 6.28 -24.27
CA GLY A 299 20.23 6.09 -23.43
C GLY A 299 20.30 4.69 -22.82
N ASN A 300 21.19 4.53 -21.85
CA ASN A 300 21.47 3.29 -21.14
C ASN A 300 20.65 3.21 -19.85
N VAL A 301 19.87 2.16 -19.70
CA VAL A 301 19.04 1.95 -18.50
C VAL A 301 19.29 0.56 -17.91
N LYS A 302 19.67 0.51 -16.64
CA LYS A 302 20.00 -0.74 -15.96
C LYS A 302 19.39 -0.79 -14.57
N ASN A 303 18.91 -1.97 -14.16
CA ASN A 303 18.36 -2.24 -12.82
C ASN A 303 17.38 -1.13 -12.36
N SER A 304 16.42 -0.74 -13.20
CA SER A 304 15.60 0.44 -12.95
C SER A 304 14.12 0.20 -13.26
N VAL A 305 13.27 1.05 -12.69
CA VAL A 305 11.83 1.04 -12.96
C VAL A 305 11.41 2.36 -13.57
N LEU A 306 11.06 2.34 -14.84
CA LEU A 306 10.54 3.49 -15.58
C LEU A 306 9.02 3.39 -15.66
N PHE A 307 8.34 4.44 -15.21
CA PHE A 307 6.90 4.55 -15.36
C PHE A 307 6.51 5.03 -16.77
N ARG A 308 5.22 5.23 -16.99
CA ARG A 308 4.67 5.60 -18.30
C ARG A 308 5.21 6.95 -18.78
N LYS A 309 5.44 7.09 -20.10
CA LYS A 309 5.83 8.35 -20.75
C LYS A 309 7.13 8.95 -20.21
N VAL A 310 8.08 8.12 -19.84
CA VAL A 310 9.43 8.58 -19.47
C VAL A 310 10.26 8.71 -20.74
N PHE A 311 10.99 9.82 -20.85
CA PHE A 311 12.00 10.02 -21.88
C PHE A 311 13.40 9.90 -21.27
N VAL A 312 14.27 9.12 -21.92
CA VAL A 312 15.69 9.01 -21.57
C VAL A 312 16.51 9.37 -22.81
N GLY A 313 17.25 10.47 -22.74
CA GLY A 313 18.01 11.04 -23.85
C GLY A 313 19.25 10.24 -24.22
N GLU A 314 19.77 10.54 -25.41
CA GLU A 314 20.98 9.93 -25.97
C GLU A 314 22.19 10.10 -25.03
N GLY A 315 22.95 9.03 -24.81
CA GLY A 315 24.11 9.05 -23.93
C GLY A 315 23.79 9.17 -22.42
N ALA A 316 22.52 9.33 -22.04
CA ALA A 316 22.14 9.32 -20.63
C ALA A 316 22.28 7.91 -20.03
N THR A 317 22.65 7.85 -18.76
CA THR A 317 22.75 6.62 -17.98
C THR A 317 21.80 6.66 -16.79
N VAL A 318 20.91 5.67 -16.66
CA VAL A 318 19.98 5.51 -15.52
C VAL A 318 20.26 4.15 -14.90
N GLU A 319 20.67 4.14 -13.64
CA GLU A 319 21.04 2.92 -12.92
C GLU A 319 20.43 2.90 -11.51
N ASN A 320 19.92 1.73 -11.08
CA ASN A 320 19.34 1.52 -9.76
C ASN A 320 18.35 2.64 -9.37
N SER A 321 17.44 3.02 -10.28
CA SER A 321 16.62 4.21 -10.11
C SER A 321 15.15 3.97 -10.44
N VAL A 322 14.28 4.77 -9.84
CA VAL A 322 12.83 4.79 -10.12
C VAL A 322 12.48 6.12 -10.75
N ILE A 323 12.06 6.11 -12.03
CA ILE A 323 11.67 7.32 -12.76
C ILE A 323 10.16 7.30 -12.99
N MET A 324 9.43 8.24 -12.37
CA MET A 324 7.98 8.29 -12.45
C MET A 324 7.47 8.94 -13.74
N LYS A 325 6.16 8.80 -13.94
CA LYS A 325 5.43 9.17 -15.15
C LYS A 325 5.75 10.58 -15.66
N SER A 326 5.92 10.70 -16.99
CA SER A 326 6.08 11.95 -17.72
C SER A 326 7.33 12.76 -17.34
N SER A 327 8.36 12.08 -16.82
CA SER A 327 9.64 12.72 -16.53
C SER A 327 10.56 12.67 -17.76
N TYR A 328 11.36 13.70 -17.91
CA TYR A 328 12.32 13.89 -19.00
C TYR A 328 13.74 13.87 -18.44
N ILE A 329 14.55 12.94 -18.92
CA ILE A 329 15.99 12.86 -18.64
C ILE A 329 16.74 13.29 -19.88
N GLY A 330 17.46 14.41 -19.80
CA GLY A 330 18.20 15.01 -20.90
C GLY A 330 19.36 14.15 -21.39
N LYS A 331 19.99 14.60 -22.47
CA LYS A 331 21.14 13.92 -23.05
C LYS A 331 22.34 13.94 -22.10
N GLY A 332 23.12 12.86 -22.10
CA GLY A 332 24.35 12.76 -21.31
C GLY A 332 24.17 12.84 -19.80
N CYS A 333 22.96 12.74 -19.28
CA CYS A 333 22.69 12.74 -17.85
C CYS A 333 23.15 11.45 -17.19
N VAL A 334 23.54 11.55 -15.90
CA VAL A 334 23.86 10.39 -15.04
C VAL A 334 22.91 10.36 -13.85
N ILE A 335 22.04 9.36 -13.80
CA ILE A 335 21.07 9.15 -12.72
C ILE A 335 21.38 7.82 -12.03
N LYS A 336 21.71 7.86 -10.73
CA LYS A 336 22.01 6.64 -9.95
C LYS A 336 21.40 6.72 -8.57
N ASN A 337 20.87 5.58 -8.11
CA ASN A 337 20.25 5.45 -6.77
C ASN A 337 19.30 6.63 -6.48
N ALA A 338 18.36 6.87 -7.40
CA ALA A 338 17.49 8.04 -7.35
C ALA A 338 16.01 7.69 -7.58
N ILE A 339 15.15 8.47 -6.96
CA ILE A 339 13.71 8.44 -7.20
C ILE A 339 13.33 9.80 -7.80
N ILE A 340 13.00 9.79 -9.07
CA ILE A 340 12.57 10.98 -9.82
C ILE A 340 11.05 10.95 -9.89
N ASP A 341 10.39 11.91 -9.22
CA ASP A 341 8.92 11.98 -9.21
C ASP A 341 8.34 12.41 -10.56
N LYS A 342 7.03 12.48 -10.67
CA LYS A 342 6.30 12.78 -11.91
C LYS A 342 6.62 14.16 -12.45
N GLU A 343 6.64 14.28 -13.79
CA GLU A 343 6.73 15.56 -14.48
C GLU A 343 8.03 16.33 -14.16
N VAL A 344 9.09 15.63 -13.77
CA VAL A 344 10.42 16.21 -13.53
C VAL A 344 11.16 16.34 -14.85
N VAL A 345 11.90 17.43 -15.02
CA VAL A 345 12.78 17.69 -16.14
C VAL A 345 14.22 17.77 -15.64
N ILE A 346 15.07 16.83 -16.05
CA ILE A 346 16.52 16.89 -15.85
C ILE A 346 17.13 17.38 -17.16
N SER A 347 17.77 18.56 -17.13
CA SER A 347 18.43 19.17 -18.31
C SER A 347 19.64 18.35 -18.72
N ASP A 348 20.15 18.60 -19.93
CA ASP A 348 21.30 17.86 -20.50
C ASP A 348 22.55 17.93 -19.59
N ASN A 349 23.32 16.84 -19.59
CA ASN A 349 24.61 16.71 -18.89
C ASN A 349 24.54 16.96 -17.36
N LYS A 350 23.40 16.65 -16.73
CA LYS A 350 23.24 16.73 -15.26
C LYS A 350 23.50 15.39 -14.59
N GLU A 351 23.96 15.47 -13.35
CA GLU A 351 24.19 14.32 -12.49
C GLU A 351 23.25 14.35 -11.29
N VAL A 352 22.57 13.23 -11.02
CA VAL A 352 21.74 12.98 -9.82
C VAL A 352 22.15 11.64 -9.27
N ILE A 353 23.03 11.65 -8.27
CA ILE A 353 23.68 10.45 -7.74
C ILE A 353 23.45 10.36 -6.24
N GLY A 354 22.68 9.35 -5.81
CA GLY A 354 22.50 8.96 -4.41
C GLY A 354 23.32 7.73 -4.05
N THR A 355 23.12 7.22 -2.85
CA THR A 355 23.66 5.93 -2.38
C THR A 355 22.54 4.90 -2.25
N GLU A 356 22.90 3.63 -2.05
CA GLU A 356 21.90 2.57 -1.81
C GLU A 356 21.18 2.79 -0.47
N GLU A 357 21.89 3.28 0.55
CA GLU A 357 21.34 3.56 1.88
C GLU A 357 20.51 4.84 1.90
N GLU A 358 20.89 5.84 1.08
CA GLU A 358 20.20 7.13 0.98
C GLU A 358 19.91 7.51 -0.48
N PRO A 359 18.85 6.97 -1.08
CA PRO A 359 18.43 7.38 -2.43
C PRO A 359 18.04 8.86 -2.47
N ILE A 360 18.48 9.56 -3.54
CA ILE A 360 18.06 10.95 -3.76
C ILE A 360 16.63 10.97 -4.26
N VAL A 361 15.81 11.87 -3.70
CA VAL A 361 14.44 12.12 -4.14
C VAL A 361 14.37 13.49 -4.82
N ILE A 362 13.90 13.52 -6.06
CA ILE A 362 13.56 14.75 -6.78
C ILE A 362 12.04 14.85 -6.81
N GLY A 363 11.50 15.91 -6.22
CA GLY A 363 10.06 16.12 -6.05
C GLY A 363 9.34 16.45 -7.37
N LYS A 364 8.02 16.25 -7.37
CA LYS A 364 7.17 16.42 -8.56
C LYS A 364 7.34 17.79 -9.22
N GLY A 365 7.49 17.79 -10.56
CA GLY A 365 7.50 18.99 -11.41
C GLY A 365 8.76 19.86 -11.29
N GLN A 366 9.80 19.38 -10.62
CA GLN A 366 11.07 20.11 -10.53
C GLN A 366 11.81 20.10 -11.86
N VAL A 367 12.57 21.16 -12.10
CA VAL A 367 13.50 21.31 -13.24
C VAL A 367 14.90 21.47 -12.68
N ILE A 368 15.86 20.64 -13.15
CA ILE A 368 17.25 20.57 -12.68
C ILE A 368 18.21 20.77 -13.86
#